data_34982148c3ec5b9d279e25252a998f97
#
_entry.id   34982148c3ec5b9d279e25252a998f97
#
_cell.length_a   1.000
_cell.length_b   1.000
_cell.length_c   1.000
_cell.angle_alpha   90.00
_cell.angle_beta   90.00
_cell.angle_gamma   90.00
#
_symmetry.space_group_name_H-M   'P 1'
#
loop_
_entity.id
_entity.type
_entity.pdbx_description
1 polymer ?
#
loop_
_entity_poly.entity_id
_entity_poly.type
_entity_poly.pdbx_seq_one_letter_code
_entity_poly.pdbx_strand_id
1 'polypeptide(L)'
;MEAWRTLQLEPTSLRQPDAFNAPSVLSHSGSHLPATIYRLQQIGKTKEEQASMLQSIANRVRELVPDIRAIRVDKDDKLERFTLMATLRDGTEHAARSLSDGTLRFLALVVLEADPKFQGVVCFEEPENGIHPERISNIIRLLEDIATDPHEPSDDDNPLRQVIINTHSPSVVCIVPEDSLLLAVPVAPVAGNFNEGSQVSFRPLKDTWRSKDRNATVTPVTAGAVEHYLNPILPPQSSALGSIPRVADREDVQLILNLNSGA
;
A
#
# COMPACT_ATOMS: atom_id res chain seq x y z
N MET A 1 22.08 11.48 -3.94
CA MET A 1 21.26 10.38 -3.37
C MET A 1 20.06 11.03 -2.74
N GLU A 2 18.98 11.03 -3.45
CA GLU A 2 17.75 11.61 -2.98
C GLU A 2 17.00 10.60 -2.12
N ALA A 3 16.27 11.09 -1.19
CA ALA A 3 15.86 10.50 0.06
C ALA A 3 15.10 9.19 -0.09
N TRP A 4 15.41 8.24 0.79
CA TRP A 4 14.52 7.14 1.15
C TRP A 4 13.25 7.72 1.76
N ARG A 5 12.09 7.30 1.28
CA ARG A 5 10.79 7.70 1.82
C ARG A 5 10.02 6.46 2.25
N THR A 6 9.54 6.46 3.47
CA THR A 6 8.56 5.48 3.93
C THR A 6 7.18 6.10 3.77
N LEU A 7 6.26 5.39 3.13
CA LEU A 7 4.89 5.84 2.95
C LEU A 7 3.92 4.86 3.63
N GLN A 8 3.18 5.40 4.56
CA GLN A 8 2.07 4.73 5.23
C GLN A 8 0.83 5.59 4.98
N LEU A 9 0.16 5.34 3.86
CA LEU A 9 -0.96 6.16 3.43
C LEU A 9 -2.17 5.98 4.37
N GLU A 10 -2.38 6.98 5.22
CA GLU A 10 -3.47 6.99 6.19
C GLU A 10 -4.71 7.67 5.61
N PRO A 11 -5.86 6.99 5.55
CA PRO A 11 -7.09 7.57 5.03
C PRO A 11 -7.51 8.86 5.70
N THR A 12 -7.28 8.99 7.00
CA THR A 12 -7.55 10.21 7.76
C THR A 12 -6.74 11.41 7.27
N SER A 13 -5.47 11.21 6.94
CA SER A 13 -4.58 12.23 6.40
C SER A 13 -4.94 12.60 4.96
N LEU A 14 -5.25 11.59 4.13
CA LEU A 14 -5.65 11.77 2.74
C LEU A 14 -6.97 12.57 2.56
N ARG A 15 -7.83 12.57 3.59
CA ARG A 15 -9.12 13.28 3.57
C ARG A 15 -9.04 14.76 3.89
N GLN A 16 -7.91 15.20 4.44
CA GLN A 16 -7.79 16.56 4.95
C GLN A 16 -7.66 17.59 3.81
N PRO A 17 -8.30 18.74 3.94
CA PRO A 17 -7.97 19.90 3.11
C PRO A 17 -6.62 20.47 3.52
N ASP A 18 -5.96 21.19 2.62
CA ASP A 18 -4.68 21.85 2.87
C ASP A 18 -4.84 23.36 2.91
N ALA A 19 -4.10 24.04 3.77
CA ALA A 19 -3.97 25.49 3.71
C ALA A 19 -3.13 25.91 2.48
N PHE A 20 -3.27 27.14 2.00
CA PHE A 20 -2.52 27.63 0.84
C PHE A 20 -0.99 27.61 1.04
N ASN A 21 -0.54 27.75 2.28
CA ASN A 21 0.87 27.69 2.65
C ASN A 21 1.35 26.27 3.02
N ALA A 22 0.50 25.25 2.87
CA ALA A 22 0.90 23.87 3.14
C ALA A 22 1.98 23.39 2.18
N PRO A 23 2.80 22.43 2.59
CA PRO A 23 3.72 21.74 1.67
C PRO A 23 2.95 21.18 0.46
N SER A 24 3.53 21.32 -0.73
CA SER A 24 2.91 20.83 -1.97
C SER A 24 3.53 19.53 -2.46
N VAL A 25 3.93 18.69 -1.54
CA VAL A 25 4.49 17.34 -1.78
C VAL A 25 3.82 16.39 -0.81
N LEU A 26 3.42 15.23 -1.30
CA LEU A 26 2.76 14.21 -0.50
C LEU A 26 3.67 13.80 0.68
N SER A 27 3.14 13.85 1.89
CA SER A 27 3.86 13.43 3.10
C SER A 27 3.89 11.89 3.24
N HIS A 28 4.64 11.38 4.20
CA HIS A 28 4.69 9.95 4.50
C HIS A 28 3.31 9.35 4.87
N SER A 29 2.43 10.12 5.49
CA SER A 29 1.07 9.68 5.85
C SER A 29 0.03 9.94 4.76
N GLY A 30 0.42 10.57 3.65
CA GLY A 30 -0.50 10.98 2.59
C GLY A 30 -1.11 12.37 2.78
N SER A 31 -0.69 13.15 3.80
CA SER A 31 -1.11 14.54 3.92
C SER A 31 -0.62 15.36 2.71
N HIS A 32 -1.28 16.47 2.47
CA HIS A 32 -0.98 17.41 1.40
C HIS A 32 -1.31 16.90 -0.01
N LEU A 33 -2.26 15.96 -0.11
CA LEU A 33 -2.74 15.47 -1.39
C LEU A 33 -3.40 16.59 -2.23
N PRO A 34 -4.33 17.43 -1.70
CA PRO A 34 -4.91 18.55 -2.45
C PRO A 34 -3.86 19.55 -2.94
N ALA A 35 -2.93 19.96 -2.07
CA ALA A 35 -1.87 20.91 -2.42
C ALA A 35 -0.89 20.33 -3.46
N THR A 36 -0.61 19.03 -3.39
CA THR A 36 0.24 18.32 -4.36
C THR A 36 -0.43 18.29 -5.73
N ILE A 37 -1.71 17.91 -5.81
CA ILE A 37 -2.48 17.92 -7.09
C ILE A 37 -2.54 19.33 -7.66
N TYR A 38 -2.80 20.35 -6.83
CA TYR A 38 -2.81 21.73 -7.28
C TYR A 38 -1.47 22.15 -7.87
N ARG A 39 -0.35 21.80 -7.23
CA ARG A 39 0.99 22.07 -7.78
C ARG A 39 1.23 21.36 -9.11
N LEU A 40 0.85 20.07 -9.22
CA LEU A 40 1.00 19.31 -10.47
C LEU A 40 0.19 19.97 -11.59
N GLN A 41 -1.02 20.41 -11.31
CA GLN A 41 -1.83 21.16 -12.26
C GLN A 41 -1.11 22.45 -12.74
N GLN A 42 -0.40 23.15 -11.84
CA GLN A 42 0.31 24.39 -12.18
C GLN A 42 1.61 24.18 -12.97
N ILE A 43 2.05 22.94 -13.20
CA ILE A 43 3.19 22.65 -14.10
C ILE A 43 2.82 23.03 -15.55
N GLY A 44 1.56 22.83 -15.94
CA GLY A 44 1.02 23.29 -17.21
C GLY A 44 1.06 24.82 -17.33
N LYS A 45 1.59 25.32 -18.46
CA LYS A 45 1.72 26.76 -18.72
C LYS A 45 0.42 27.38 -19.22
N THR A 46 -0.44 26.58 -19.84
CA THR A 46 -1.75 26.99 -20.35
C THR A 46 -2.87 26.34 -19.58
N LYS A 47 -4.08 26.92 -19.68
CA LYS A 47 -5.27 26.32 -19.03
C LYS A 47 -5.59 24.94 -19.59
N GLU A 48 -5.32 24.72 -20.87
CA GLU A 48 -5.50 23.45 -21.56
C GLU A 48 -4.54 22.38 -21.00
N GLU A 49 -3.25 22.72 -20.82
CA GLU A 49 -2.26 21.82 -20.21
C GLU A 49 -2.62 21.51 -18.75
N GLN A 50 -3.08 22.50 -18.00
CA GLN A 50 -3.52 22.32 -16.61
C GLN A 50 -4.75 21.38 -16.51
N ALA A 51 -5.71 21.53 -17.44
CA ALA A 51 -6.86 20.64 -17.53
C ALA A 51 -6.45 19.23 -17.97
N SER A 52 -5.51 19.12 -18.91
CA SER A 52 -4.97 17.85 -19.38
C SER A 52 -4.30 17.05 -18.27
N MET A 53 -3.53 17.69 -17.38
CA MET A 53 -2.90 17.05 -16.24
C MET A 53 -3.94 16.43 -15.30
N LEU A 54 -4.98 17.18 -14.92
CA LEU A 54 -6.05 16.64 -14.08
C LEU A 54 -6.82 15.52 -14.77
N GLN A 55 -7.05 15.65 -16.08
CA GLN A 55 -7.71 14.61 -16.86
C GLN A 55 -6.87 13.32 -16.93
N SER A 56 -5.55 13.43 -17.07
CA SER A 56 -4.62 12.30 -17.05
C SER A 56 -4.70 11.56 -15.71
N ILE A 57 -4.59 12.28 -14.59
CA ILE A 57 -4.74 11.69 -13.25
C ILE A 57 -6.13 11.04 -13.10
N ALA A 58 -7.21 11.72 -13.52
CA ALA A 58 -8.57 11.17 -13.43
C ALA A 58 -8.75 9.90 -14.28
N ASN A 59 -8.16 9.86 -15.48
CA ASN A 59 -8.20 8.69 -16.34
C ASN A 59 -7.49 7.50 -15.69
N ARG A 60 -6.30 7.74 -15.15
CA ARG A 60 -5.52 6.71 -14.47
C ARG A 60 -6.26 6.17 -13.23
N VAL A 61 -6.86 7.06 -12.42
CA VAL A 61 -7.70 6.64 -11.28
C VAL A 61 -8.91 5.84 -11.75
N ARG A 62 -9.52 6.20 -12.87
CA ARG A 62 -10.69 5.49 -13.42
C ARG A 62 -10.41 4.05 -13.82
N GLU A 63 -9.20 3.73 -14.26
CA GLU A 63 -8.76 2.35 -14.52
C GLU A 63 -8.86 1.48 -13.27
N LEU A 64 -8.60 2.09 -12.10
CA LEU A 64 -8.57 1.42 -10.81
C LEU A 64 -9.92 1.53 -10.06
N VAL A 65 -10.60 2.67 -10.22
CA VAL A 65 -11.86 3.01 -9.57
C VAL A 65 -12.83 3.56 -10.62
N PRO A 66 -13.57 2.68 -11.31
CA PRO A 66 -14.42 3.06 -12.46
C PRO A 66 -15.49 4.09 -12.16
N ASP A 67 -15.88 4.28 -10.91
CA ASP A 67 -16.91 5.24 -10.49
C ASP A 67 -16.42 6.70 -10.52
N ILE A 68 -15.12 6.93 -10.54
CA ILE A 68 -14.55 8.28 -10.63
C ILE A 68 -14.59 8.74 -12.09
N ARG A 69 -15.27 9.86 -12.34
CA ARG A 69 -15.34 10.51 -13.65
C ARG A 69 -14.29 11.60 -13.81
N ALA A 70 -14.14 12.42 -12.79
CA ALA A 70 -13.21 13.56 -12.79
C ALA A 70 -12.72 13.86 -11.38
N ILE A 71 -11.59 14.53 -11.30
CA ILE A 71 -11.05 15.10 -10.07
C ILE A 71 -10.77 16.58 -10.27
N ARG A 72 -10.88 17.36 -9.22
CA ARG A 72 -10.46 18.76 -9.21
C ARG A 72 -10.04 19.18 -7.80
N VAL A 73 -9.27 20.22 -7.72
CA VAL A 73 -8.96 20.89 -6.47
C VAL A 73 -9.80 22.15 -6.37
N ASP A 74 -10.64 22.22 -5.36
CA ASP A 74 -11.41 23.41 -5.04
C ASP A 74 -10.50 24.36 -4.26
N LYS A 75 -10.31 25.58 -4.80
CA LYS A 75 -9.52 26.63 -4.19
C LYS A 75 -10.46 27.64 -3.55
N ASP A 76 -10.56 27.60 -2.23
CA ASP A 76 -11.37 28.54 -1.46
C ASP A 76 -10.51 29.72 -0.99
N ASP A 77 -10.61 30.85 -1.67
CA ASP A 77 -9.82 32.04 -1.36
C ASP A 77 -10.27 32.73 -0.03
N LYS A 78 -11.48 32.42 0.47
CA LYS A 78 -11.96 32.98 1.75
C LYS A 78 -11.42 32.18 2.94
N LEU A 79 -11.35 30.89 2.79
CA LEU A 79 -10.84 30.00 3.83
C LEU A 79 -9.35 29.66 3.64
N GLU A 80 -8.72 30.22 2.59
CA GLU A 80 -7.33 30.02 2.21
C GLU A 80 -6.93 28.54 2.21
N ARG A 81 -7.78 27.71 1.58
CA ARG A 81 -7.57 26.26 1.57
C ARG A 81 -7.84 25.60 0.22
N PHE A 82 -7.16 24.46 0.02
CA PHE A 82 -7.39 23.52 -1.07
C PHE A 82 -8.22 22.35 -0.57
N THR A 83 -9.27 21.98 -1.30
CA THR A 83 -10.08 20.79 -1.02
C THR A 83 -10.13 19.91 -2.24
N LEU A 84 -9.80 18.64 -2.09
CA LEU A 84 -9.93 17.66 -3.15
C LEU A 84 -11.41 17.29 -3.35
N MET A 85 -11.86 17.39 -4.60
CA MET A 85 -13.21 17.04 -5.05
C MET A 85 -13.12 15.97 -6.14
N ALA A 86 -14.01 15.01 -6.07
CA ALA A 86 -14.18 13.98 -7.09
C ALA A 86 -15.62 14.03 -7.63
N THR A 87 -15.77 13.94 -8.95
CA THR A 87 -17.06 13.79 -9.61
C THR A 87 -17.25 12.32 -9.93
N LEU A 88 -18.35 11.73 -9.49
CA LEU A 88 -18.71 10.36 -9.79
C LEU A 88 -19.44 10.22 -11.14
N ARG A 89 -19.67 8.97 -11.58
CA ARG A 89 -20.36 8.68 -12.86
C ARG A 89 -21.76 9.27 -12.95
N ASP A 90 -22.48 9.34 -11.83
CA ASP A 90 -23.81 9.92 -11.73
C ASP A 90 -23.82 11.45 -11.80
N GLY A 91 -22.63 12.08 -11.88
CA GLY A 91 -22.45 13.51 -11.92
C GLY A 91 -22.42 14.18 -10.56
N THR A 92 -22.54 13.44 -9.46
CA THR A 92 -22.45 14.01 -8.11
C THR A 92 -21.00 14.35 -7.76
N GLU A 93 -20.82 15.46 -7.06
CA GLU A 93 -19.50 15.87 -6.55
C GLU A 93 -19.36 15.53 -5.07
N HIS A 94 -18.23 14.93 -4.74
CA HIS A 94 -17.88 14.53 -3.38
C HIS A 94 -16.52 15.07 -2.99
N ALA A 95 -16.43 15.63 -1.78
CA ALA A 95 -15.15 15.97 -1.19
C ALA A 95 -14.39 14.68 -0.77
N ALA A 96 -13.06 14.75 -0.67
CA ALA A 96 -12.20 13.62 -0.26
C ALA A 96 -12.70 12.90 1.00
N ARG A 97 -13.29 13.65 1.96
CA ARG A 97 -13.84 13.08 3.19
C ARG A 97 -14.94 12.02 2.98
N SER A 98 -15.62 12.05 1.84
CA SER A 98 -16.73 11.13 1.50
C SER A 98 -16.28 9.98 0.59
N LEU A 99 -15.02 9.94 0.17
CA LEU A 99 -14.48 8.87 -0.66
C LEU A 99 -14.06 7.68 0.21
N SER A 100 -14.08 6.48 -0.38
CA SER A 100 -13.57 5.28 0.30
C SER A 100 -12.06 5.34 0.51
N ASP A 101 -11.56 4.62 1.52
CA ASP A 101 -10.13 4.52 1.84
C ASP A 101 -9.32 4.03 0.63
N GLY A 102 -9.81 2.98 -0.03
CA GLY A 102 -9.19 2.44 -1.23
C GLY A 102 -9.11 3.45 -2.37
N THR A 103 -10.17 4.23 -2.59
CA THR A 103 -10.19 5.29 -3.61
C THR A 103 -9.12 6.34 -3.34
N LEU A 104 -9.00 6.78 -2.09
CA LEU A 104 -8.01 7.79 -1.69
C LEU A 104 -6.58 7.28 -1.81
N ARG A 105 -6.32 6.01 -1.45
CA ARG A 105 -5.02 5.38 -1.62
C ARG A 105 -4.63 5.27 -3.09
N PHE A 106 -5.53 4.79 -3.95
CA PHE A 106 -5.29 4.75 -5.40
C PHE A 106 -4.99 6.13 -5.95
N LEU A 107 -5.77 7.14 -5.56
CA LEU A 107 -5.54 8.51 -6.01
C LEU A 107 -4.17 9.04 -5.55
N ALA A 108 -3.78 8.79 -4.29
CA ALA A 108 -2.47 9.19 -3.78
C ALA A 108 -1.31 8.53 -4.55
N LEU A 109 -1.43 7.24 -4.89
CA LEU A 109 -0.44 6.53 -5.68
C LEU A 109 -0.36 7.04 -7.12
N VAL A 110 -1.49 7.31 -7.77
CA VAL A 110 -1.51 7.94 -9.11
C VAL A 110 -0.90 9.33 -9.09
N VAL A 111 -1.16 10.11 -8.05
CA VAL A 111 -0.51 11.43 -7.88
C VAL A 111 0.98 11.30 -7.69
N LEU A 112 1.43 10.26 -6.97
CA LEU A 112 2.84 9.96 -6.78
C LEU A 112 3.52 9.53 -8.10
N GLU A 113 2.85 8.67 -8.87
CA GLU A 113 3.28 8.28 -10.24
C GLU A 113 3.49 9.51 -11.13
N ALA A 114 2.52 10.42 -11.13
CA ALA A 114 2.52 11.63 -11.94
C ALA A 114 3.47 12.74 -11.45
N ASP A 115 4.04 12.63 -10.24
CA ASP A 115 4.88 13.68 -9.67
C ASP A 115 6.36 13.56 -10.12
N PRO A 116 6.86 14.46 -11.00
CA PRO A 116 8.25 14.41 -11.46
C PRO A 116 9.26 14.69 -10.35
N LYS A 117 8.84 15.30 -9.24
CA LYS A 117 9.70 15.49 -8.05
C LYS A 117 9.85 14.22 -7.20
N PHE A 118 9.08 13.20 -7.51
CA PHE A 118 9.17 11.93 -6.81
C PHE A 118 10.24 11.05 -7.48
N GLN A 119 11.39 10.91 -6.82
CA GLN A 119 12.52 10.09 -7.27
C GLN A 119 13.16 9.38 -6.07
N GLY A 120 13.90 8.30 -6.33
CA GLY A 120 14.62 7.53 -5.32
C GLY A 120 13.86 6.29 -4.83
N VAL A 121 14.07 5.90 -3.57
CA VAL A 121 13.49 4.68 -2.99
C VAL A 121 12.26 5.03 -2.17
N VAL A 122 11.17 4.31 -2.41
CA VAL A 122 9.97 4.39 -1.60
C VAL A 122 9.63 3.03 -0.99
N CYS A 123 9.36 3.04 0.29
CA CYS A 123 8.92 1.87 1.05
C CYS A 123 7.46 2.04 1.44
N PHE A 124 6.62 1.07 1.08
CA PHE A 124 5.21 1.02 1.48
C PHE A 124 4.98 -0.06 2.52
N GLU A 125 4.26 0.28 3.57
CA GLU A 125 3.72 -0.69 4.53
C GLU A 125 2.30 -1.08 4.12
N GLU A 126 2.11 -2.38 3.89
CA GLU A 126 0.81 -2.99 3.58
C GLU A 126 -0.04 -2.15 2.61
N PRO A 127 0.45 -1.87 1.39
CA PRO A 127 -0.25 -1.01 0.44
C PRO A 127 -1.66 -1.53 0.09
N GLU A 128 -1.89 -2.83 0.24
CA GLU A 128 -3.16 -3.51 0.02
C GLU A 128 -4.17 -3.37 1.18
N ASN A 129 -3.75 -2.86 2.33
CA ASN A 129 -4.62 -2.78 3.50
C ASN A 129 -5.83 -1.86 3.23
N GLY A 130 -7.04 -2.36 3.49
CA GLY A 130 -8.30 -1.66 3.19
C GLY A 130 -8.68 -1.65 1.71
N ILE A 131 -7.98 -2.39 0.85
CA ILE A 131 -8.31 -2.60 -0.56
C ILE A 131 -9.15 -3.88 -0.70
N HIS A 132 -10.19 -3.82 -1.51
CA HIS A 132 -10.97 -5.03 -1.82
C HIS A 132 -10.09 -6.07 -2.53
N PRO A 133 -10.17 -7.37 -2.17
CA PRO A 133 -9.29 -8.41 -2.73
C PRO A 133 -9.21 -8.43 -4.26
N GLU A 134 -10.31 -8.20 -4.96
CA GLU A 134 -10.37 -8.13 -6.43
C GLU A 134 -9.52 -6.98 -7.03
N ARG A 135 -9.15 -5.98 -6.22
CA ARG A 135 -8.37 -4.82 -6.67
C ARG A 135 -6.90 -4.88 -6.24
N ILE A 136 -6.48 -5.93 -5.56
CA ILE A 136 -5.08 -6.08 -5.13
C ILE A 136 -4.15 -6.16 -6.33
N SER A 137 -4.53 -6.86 -7.39
CA SER A 137 -3.75 -6.90 -8.64
C SER A 137 -3.55 -5.51 -9.26
N ASN A 138 -4.56 -4.65 -9.15
CA ASN A 138 -4.49 -3.30 -9.71
C ASN A 138 -3.51 -2.42 -8.92
N ILE A 139 -3.48 -2.53 -7.58
CA ILE A 139 -2.53 -1.75 -6.78
C ILE A 139 -1.10 -2.24 -7.00
N ILE A 140 -0.87 -3.55 -7.12
CA ILE A 140 0.45 -4.10 -7.41
C ILE A 140 0.95 -3.59 -8.76
N ARG A 141 0.12 -3.67 -9.81
CA ARG A 141 0.46 -3.13 -11.12
C ARG A 141 0.78 -1.63 -11.07
N LEU A 142 0.00 -0.84 -10.33
CA LEU A 142 0.29 0.60 -10.16
C LEU A 142 1.64 0.83 -9.48
N LEU A 143 2.00 0.00 -8.48
CA LEU A 143 3.30 0.08 -7.82
C LEU A 143 4.46 -0.33 -8.74
N GLU A 144 4.22 -1.28 -9.65
CA GLU A 144 5.17 -1.64 -10.72
C GLU A 144 5.34 -0.48 -11.71
N ASP A 145 4.25 0.16 -12.14
CA ASP A 145 4.27 1.31 -13.05
C ASP A 145 4.94 2.56 -12.41
N ILE A 146 4.91 2.69 -11.08
CA ILE A 146 5.65 3.73 -10.35
C ILE A 146 7.17 3.48 -10.40
N ALA A 147 7.59 2.22 -10.37
CA ALA A 147 9.01 1.86 -10.39
C ALA A 147 9.62 2.14 -11.76
N THR A 148 10.93 2.38 -11.78
CA THR A 148 11.69 2.52 -13.05
C THR A 148 11.55 1.27 -13.88
N ASP A 149 11.19 1.41 -15.16
CA ASP A 149 11.28 0.31 -16.13
C ASP A 149 12.77 0.00 -16.38
N PRO A 150 13.26 -1.20 -16.03
CA PRO A 150 14.65 -1.58 -16.22
C PRO A 150 15.02 -1.82 -17.71
N HIS A 151 14.03 -1.87 -18.59
CA HIS A 151 14.24 -2.08 -20.04
C HIS A 151 14.41 -0.79 -20.81
N GLU A 152 14.08 0.37 -20.19
CA GLU A 152 14.19 1.68 -20.78
C GLU A 152 15.28 2.52 -20.07
N PRO A 153 15.94 3.45 -20.75
CA PRO A 153 16.87 4.38 -20.13
C PRO A 153 16.18 5.21 -19.03
N SER A 154 16.91 5.51 -17.96
CA SER A 154 16.40 6.41 -16.94
C SER A 154 16.53 7.86 -17.41
N ASP A 155 15.39 8.55 -17.54
CA ASP A 155 15.26 9.95 -17.95
C ASP A 155 14.05 10.61 -17.27
N ASP A 156 13.54 11.72 -17.82
CA ASP A 156 12.39 12.44 -17.26
C ASP A 156 11.07 11.66 -17.38
N ASP A 157 10.95 10.79 -18.39
CA ASP A 157 9.77 9.94 -18.60
C ASP A 157 9.87 8.62 -17.83
N ASN A 158 11.10 8.14 -17.58
CA ASN A 158 11.39 6.95 -16.79
C ASN A 158 12.33 7.30 -15.61
N PRO A 159 11.86 8.07 -14.62
CA PRO A 159 12.70 8.54 -13.53
C PRO A 159 13.19 7.40 -12.64
N LEU A 160 14.39 7.56 -12.06
CA LEU A 160 14.96 6.54 -11.18
C LEU A 160 14.13 6.40 -9.89
N ARG A 161 13.34 5.35 -9.84
CA ARG A 161 12.46 5.01 -8.71
C ARG A 161 12.56 3.54 -8.36
N GLN A 162 12.70 3.24 -7.10
CA GLN A 162 12.62 1.88 -6.58
C GLN A 162 11.47 1.77 -5.57
N VAL A 163 10.61 0.78 -5.76
CA VAL A 163 9.50 0.50 -4.86
C VAL A 163 9.82 -0.74 -4.04
N ILE A 164 9.71 -0.63 -2.72
CA ILE A 164 9.82 -1.73 -1.77
C ILE A 164 8.50 -1.80 -1.01
N ILE A 165 7.89 -2.97 -0.94
CA ILE A 165 6.65 -3.18 -0.17
C ILE A 165 6.90 -4.18 0.94
N ASN A 166 6.34 -3.91 2.11
CA ASN A 166 6.20 -4.86 3.20
C ASN A 166 4.74 -5.33 3.21
N THR A 167 4.53 -6.64 3.18
CA THR A 167 3.19 -7.22 3.15
C THR A 167 3.12 -8.54 3.92
N HIS A 168 1.98 -8.81 4.51
CA HIS A 168 1.59 -10.11 5.07
C HIS A 168 0.45 -10.78 4.28
N SER A 169 0.07 -10.20 3.14
CA SER A 169 -1.05 -10.67 2.32
C SER A 169 -0.66 -11.82 1.40
N PRO A 170 -1.27 -13.01 1.54
CA PRO A 170 -1.08 -14.10 0.57
C PRO A 170 -1.44 -13.68 -0.86
N SER A 171 -2.46 -12.82 -1.01
CA SER A 171 -2.91 -12.35 -2.32
C SER A 171 -1.85 -11.51 -3.03
N VAL A 172 -1.07 -10.71 -2.31
CA VAL A 172 0.05 -9.96 -2.89
C VAL A 172 1.17 -10.90 -3.28
N VAL A 173 1.55 -11.81 -2.38
CA VAL A 173 2.67 -12.75 -2.62
C VAL A 173 2.39 -13.68 -3.80
N CYS A 174 1.14 -14.09 -4.04
CA CYS A 174 0.77 -14.93 -5.18
C CYS A 174 0.80 -14.18 -6.55
N ILE A 175 0.76 -12.84 -6.54
CA ILE A 175 0.74 -12.02 -7.76
C ILE A 175 2.16 -11.60 -8.15
N VAL A 176 2.99 -11.27 -7.15
CA VAL A 176 4.34 -10.74 -7.37
C VAL A 176 5.28 -11.86 -7.84
N PRO A 177 6.16 -11.60 -8.84
CA PRO A 177 7.15 -12.56 -9.29
C PRO A 177 8.07 -13.03 -8.14
N GLU A 178 8.42 -14.32 -8.12
CA GLU A 178 9.30 -14.90 -7.10
C GLU A 178 10.66 -14.19 -6.97
N ASP A 179 11.19 -13.69 -8.08
CA ASP A 179 12.44 -12.92 -8.13
C ASP A 179 12.34 -11.58 -7.35
N SER A 180 11.16 -11.07 -7.13
CA SER A 180 10.91 -9.83 -6.38
C SER A 180 10.65 -10.07 -4.89
N LEU A 181 10.53 -11.34 -4.46
CA LEU A 181 10.19 -11.69 -3.09
C LEU A 181 11.43 -11.87 -2.22
N LEU A 182 11.37 -11.35 -1.00
CA LEU A 182 12.32 -11.57 0.08
C LEU A 182 11.56 -11.93 1.35
N LEU A 183 11.89 -13.05 1.97
CA LEU A 183 11.31 -13.42 3.26
C LEU A 183 12.17 -12.85 4.41
N ALA A 184 11.54 -12.05 5.27
CA ALA A 184 12.16 -11.54 6.49
C ALA A 184 12.14 -12.62 7.57
N VAL A 185 13.29 -13.14 7.96
CA VAL A 185 13.42 -14.23 8.94
C VAL A 185 14.19 -13.74 10.16
N PRO A 186 13.65 -13.89 11.38
CA PRO A 186 14.39 -13.60 12.59
C PRO A 186 15.67 -14.45 12.68
N VAL A 187 16.79 -13.85 13.01
CA VAL A 187 18.04 -14.54 13.29
C VAL A 187 18.18 -14.72 14.79
N ALA A 188 18.35 -15.96 15.22
CA ALA A 188 18.59 -16.24 16.62
C ALA A 188 19.91 -15.57 17.07
N PRO A 189 19.94 -14.87 18.22
CA PRO A 189 21.17 -14.32 18.74
C PRO A 189 22.19 -15.44 19.00
N VAL A 190 23.43 -15.18 18.62
CA VAL A 190 24.53 -16.12 18.95
C VAL A 190 24.64 -16.23 20.46
N ALA A 191 24.63 -17.45 20.98
CA ALA A 191 24.68 -17.72 22.43
C ALA A 191 25.88 -17.00 23.06
N GLY A 192 25.59 -16.03 23.94
CA GLY A 192 26.62 -15.28 24.70
C GLY A 192 26.52 -13.75 24.58
N ASN A 193 25.82 -13.20 23.60
CA ASN A 193 25.65 -11.74 23.45
C ASN A 193 24.20 -11.32 23.73
N PHE A 194 23.87 -11.08 24.99
CA PHE A 194 22.54 -10.62 25.41
C PHE A 194 22.24 -9.15 25.05
N ASN A 195 23.19 -8.41 24.46
CA ASN A 195 23.05 -6.99 24.09
C ASN A 195 22.80 -6.75 22.60
N GLU A 196 22.76 -7.79 21.75
CA GLU A 196 22.40 -7.63 20.36
C GLU A 196 20.87 -7.74 20.21
N GLY A 197 20.24 -6.66 19.75
CA GLY A 197 18.83 -6.63 19.43
C GLY A 197 18.48 -7.73 18.41
N SER A 198 17.20 -8.07 18.33
CA SER A 198 16.71 -9.05 17.35
C SER A 198 17.16 -8.65 15.94
N GLN A 199 17.95 -9.51 15.32
CA GLN A 199 18.40 -9.33 13.92
C GLN A 199 17.43 -9.98 12.98
N VAL A 200 17.23 -9.38 11.81
CA VAL A 200 16.39 -9.92 10.73
C VAL A 200 17.26 -10.17 9.50
N SER A 201 17.12 -11.35 8.90
CA SER A 201 17.75 -11.70 7.64
C SER A 201 16.70 -11.70 6.53
N PHE A 202 16.97 -10.98 5.44
CA PHE A 202 16.13 -11.01 4.23
C PHE A 202 16.64 -12.12 3.31
N ARG A 203 15.80 -13.12 3.06
CA ARG A 203 16.17 -14.34 2.31
C ARG A 203 15.41 -14.39 0.99
N PRO A 204 16.12 -14.53 -0.14
CA PRO A 204 15.49 -14.74 -1.45
C PRO A 204 14.89 -16.14 -1.55
N LEU A 205 13.97 -16.32 -2.48
CA LEU A 205 13.48 -17.64 -2.83
C LEU A 205 14.57 -18.41 -3.60
N LYS A 206 14.53 -19.75 -3.41
CA LYS A 206 15.41 -20.67 -4.13
C LYS A 206 15.12 -20.61 -5.64
N ASP A 207 16.17 -20.83 -6.43
CA ASP A 207 16.14 -20.82 -7.90
C ASP A 207 15.94 -19.44 -8.57
N THR A 208 15.77 -18.36 -7.79
CA THR A 208 15.76 -16.99 -8.29
C THR A 208 17.17 -16.50 -8.63
N TRP A 209 17.28 -15.39 -9.40
CA TRP A 209 18.59 -14.81 -9.73
C TRP A 209 19.34 -14.34 -8.47
N ARG A 210 18.61 -13.87 -7.45
CA ARG A 210 19.19 -13.44 -6.17
C ARG A 210 19.81 -14.60 -5.40
N SER A 211 19.24 -15.80 -5.50
CA SER A 211 19.78 -17.01 -4.87
C SER A 211 21.01 -17.57 -5.57
N LYS A 212 21.21 -17.21 -6.84
CA LYS A 212 22.34 -17.64 -7.67
C LYS A 212 23.54 -16.70 -7.58
N ASP A 213 23.41 -15.58 -6.90
CA ASP A 213 24.53 -14.66 -6.67
C ASP A 213 25.59 -15.35 -5.81
N ARG A 214 26.79 -15.49 -6.37
CA ARG A 214 27.94 -16.16 -5.72
C ARG A 214 28.43 -15.41 -4.46
N ASN A 215 28.08 -14.15 -4.32
CA ASN A 215 28.42 -13.30 -3.17
C ASN A 215 27.34 -13.35 -2.10
N ALA A 216 26.22 -14.02 -2.33
CA ALA A 216 25.13 -14.11 -1.37
C ALA A 216 25.55 -14.96 -0.16
N THR A 217 25.69 -14.30 0.99
CA THR A 217 25.98 -14.96 2.28
C THR A 217 24.72 -15.54 2.94
N VAL A 218 23.56 -15.35 2.31
CA VAL A 218 22.24 -15.65 2.88
C VAL A 218 21.67 -16.92 2.29
N THR A 219 21.22 -17.84 3.13
CA THR A 219 20.59 -19.11 2.71
C THR A 219 19.21 -18.83 2.10
N PRO A 220 18.95 -19.22 0.84
CA PRO A 220 17.63 -19.07 0.21
C PRO A 220 16.56 -19.92 0.92
N VAL A 221 15.30 -19.48 0.81
CA VAL A 221 14.13 -20.21 1.32
C VAL A 221 13.37 -20.88 0.18
N THR A 222 12.62 -21.92 0.49
CA THR A 222 11.73 -22.59 -0.49
C THR A 222 10.39 -21.86 -0.60
N ALA A 223 9.69 -21.99 -1.73
CA ALA A 223 8.34 -21.48 -1.89
C ALA A 223 7.39 -22.02 -0.81
N GLY A 224 7.52 -23.30 -0.45
CA GLY A 224 6.74 -23.89 0.64
C GLY A 224 6.95 -23.24 2.03
N ALA A 225 8.13 -22.65 2.28
CA ALA A 225 8.36 -21.90 3.51
C ALA A 225 7.57 -20.59 3.52
N VAL A 226 7.41 -19.95 2.37
CA VAL A 226 6.58 -18.74 2.21
C VAL A 226 5.11 -19.10 2.36
N GLU A 227 4.63 -20.17 1.74
CA GLU A 227 3.27 -20.66 1.89
C GLU A 227 2.93 -20.99 3.35
N HIS A 228 3.85 -21.63 4.06
CA HIS A 228 3.69 -21.96 5.48
C HIS A 228 3.65 -20.69 6.35
N TYR A 229 4.44 -19.68 6.02
CA TYR A 229 4.42 -18.39 6.71
C TYR A 229 3.09 -17.65 6.54
N LEU A 230 2.55 -17.65 5.31
CA LEU A 230 1.30 -16.96 4.98
C LEU A 230 0.04 -17.70 5.47
N ASN A 231 0.10 -19.04 5.45
CA ASN A 231 -0.97 -19.92 5.90
C ASN A 231 -0.39 -20.90 6.92
N PRO A 232 -0.12 -20.48 8.17
CA PRO A 232 0.37 -21.40 9.17
C PRO A 232 -0.70 -22.47 9.39
N ILE A 233 -0.46 -23.65 8.82
CA ILE A 233 -1.23 -24.84 9.15
C ILE A 233 -0.99 -25.03 10.63
N LEU A 234 -2.02 -24.88 11.44
CA LEU A 234 -1.96 -25.33 12.83
C LEU A 234 -1.39 -26.75 12.78
N PRO A 235 -0.31 -27.05 13.51
CA PRO A 235 0.25 -28.40 13.52
C PRO A 235 -0.93 -29.35 13.72
N PRO A 236 -0.98 -30.49 12.99
CA PRO A 236 -2.06 -31.45 13.15
C PRO A 236 -2.20 -31.64 14.63
N GLN A 237 -3.34 -31.22 15.19
CA GLN A 237 -3.58 -31.32 16.60
C GLN A 237 -3.27 -32.77 16.92
N SER A 238 -2.18 -33.00 17.66
CA SER A 238 -1.96 -34.31 18.22
C SER A 238 -3.29 -34.68 18.82
N SER A 239 -3.83 -35.80 18.45
CA SER A 239 -5.16 -36.32 18.84
C SER A 239 -5.38 -36.40 20.37
N ALA A 240 -4.59 -35.74 21.17
CA ALA A 240 -4.62 -35.60 22.61
C ALA A 240 -5.17 -34.24 23.13
N LEU A 241 -5.34 -33.22 22.27
CA LEU A 241 -6.09 -32.02 22.62
C LEU A 241 -7.48 -32.18 21.99
N GLY A 242 -8.41 -32.69 22.75
CA GLY A 242 -9.83 -32.68 22.40
C GLY A 242 -10.22 -31.31 21.86
N SER A 243 -11.11 -31.28 20.86
CA SER A 243 -11.61 -30.04 20.27
C SER A 243 -11.91 -29.06 21.41
N ILE A 244 -11.23 -27.90 21.42
CA ILE A 244 -11.57 -26.86 22.39
C ILE A 244 -13.01 -26.48 22.09
N PRO A 245 -13.98 -26.82 22.96
CA PRO A 245 -15.37 -26.54 22.69
C PRO A 245 -15.55 -25.02 22.55
N ARG A 246 -16.37 -24.63 21.61
CA ARG A 246 -16.76 -23.21 21.50
C ARG A 246 -17.33 -22.77 22.84
N VAL A 247 -17.22 -21.48 23.16
CA VAL A 247 -17.74 -20.95 24.43
C VAL A 247 -19.20 -21.34 24.62
N ALA A 248 -19.99 -21.36 23.53
CA ALA A 248 -21.41 -21.80 23.55
C ALA A 248 -21.59 -23.30 23.82
N ASP A 249 -20.60 -24.14 23.59
CA ASP A 249 -20.69 -25.62 23.78
C ASP A 249 -20.16 -26.05 25.16
N ARG A 250 -19.73 -25.10 26.00
CA ARG A 250 -19.24 -25.38 27.34
C ARG A 250 -20.41 -25.66 28.26
N GLU A 251 -20.32 -26.72 29.05
CA GLU A 251 -21.40 -27.16 29.95
C GLU A 251 -21.81 -26.08 30.96
N ASP A 252 -20.84 -25.27 31.44
CA ASP A 252 -21.10 -24.14 32.35
C ASP A 252 -21.97 -23.05 31.71
N VAL A 253 -21.76 -22.78 30.42
CA VAL A 253 -22.52 -21.79 29.62
C VAL A 253 -23.89 -22.34 29.25
N GLN A 254 -23.98 -23.63 28.89
CA GLN A 254 -25.25 -24.31 28.59
C GLN A 254 -26.16 -24.35 29.81
N LEU A 255 -25.62 -24.58 31.02
CA LEU A 255 -26.37 -24.52 32.28
C LEU A 255 -26.97 -23.12 32.54
N ILE A 256 -26.21 -22.05 32.23
CA ILE A 256 -26.72 -20.67 32.41
C ILE A 256 -27.82 -20.36 31.39
N LEU A 257 -27.67 -20.83 30.14
CA LEU A 257 -28.66 -20.62 29.09
C LEU A 257 -29.98 -21.35 29.39
N ASN A 258 -29.91 -22.57 29.95
CA ASN A 258 -31.10 -23.37 30.33
C ASN A 258 -31.82 -22.83 31.55
N LEU A 259 -31.13 -22.14 32.47
CA LEU A 259 -31.75 -21.48 33.61
C LEU A 259 -32.57 -20.24 33.23
N ASN A 260 -32.26 -19.59 32.11
CA ASN A 260 -32.98 -18.42 31.61
C ASN A 260 -34.14 -18.75 30.65
N SER A 261 -34.30 -20.01 30.25
CA SER A 261 -35.39 -20.46 29.35
C SER A 261 -36.60 -21.07 30.12
N GLY A 262 -36.58 -21.01 31.43
CA GLY A 262 -37.60 -21.59 32.31
C GLY A 262 -38.41 -20.57 33.11
N ALA A 263 -38.65 -19.36 32.58
CA ALA A 263 -39.52 -18.35 33.19
C ALA A 263 -40.63 -17.89 32.23
#